data_cfccb0e0a6c9f457130fcc44ada26798
#
_entry.id   cfccb0e0a6c9f457130fcc44ada26798
#
_cell.length_a   1.000
_cell.length_b   1.000
_cell.length_c   1.000
_cell.angle_alpha   90.00
_cell.angle_beta   90.00
_cell.angle_gamma   90.00
#
_symmetry.space_group_name_H-M   'P 1'
#
loop_
_entity.id
_entity.type
_entity.pdbx_description
1 polymer ?
#
loop_
_entity_poly.entity_id
_entity_poly.type
_entity_poly.pdbx_seq_one_letter_code
_entity_poly.pdbx_strand_id
1 'polypeptide(L)' 'MRVKVELYVAGQTFTVEVRAVDYQEARQVALARNPNARIISVNAVF' A
#
# COMPACT_ATOMS: atom_id res chain seq x y z
N MET A 1 4.89 0.01 -12.43
CA MET A 1 3.51 0.54 -12.48
C MET A 1 3.21 1.29 -11.19
N ARG A 2 2.21 2.13 -11.23
CA ARG A 2 1.75 2.82 -10.02
C ARG A 2 0.65 2.00 -9.36
N VAL A 3 0.72 1.87 -8.04
CA VAL A 3 -0.25 1.09 -7.27
C VAL A 3 -0.69 1.91 -6.07
N LYS A 4 -2.00 1.99 -5.85
CA LYS A 4 -2.56 2.59 -4.65
C LYS A 4 -2.79 1.49 -3.63
N VAL A 5 -2.20 1.65 -2.45
CA VAL A 5 -2.35 0.71 -1.35
C VAL A 5 -3.08 1.42 -0.21
N GLU A 6 -4.24 0.90 0.14
CA GLU A 6 -5.00 1.43 1.27
C GLU A 6 -4.57 0.72 2.54
N LEU A 7 -4.20 1.51 3.55
CA LEU A 7 -3.64 1.02 4.80
C LEU A 7 -4.51 1.44 5.98
N TYR A 8 -4.47 0.62 7.02
CA TYR A 8 -5.13 0.88 8.30
C TYR A 8 -4.08 0.96 9.39
N VAL A 9 -4.04 2.08 10.11
CA VAL A 9 -3.12 2.29 11.23
C VAL A 9 -3.87 2.99 12.35
N ALA A 10 -3.86 2.40 13.54
CA ALA A 10 -4.39 3.04 14.75
C ALA A 10 -5.81 3.59 14.59
N GLY A 11 -6.67 2.82 13.96
CA GLY A 11 -8.08 3.21 13.79
C GLY A 11 -8.34 4.13 12.61
N GLN A 12 -7.34 4.46 11.81
CA GLN A 12 -7.48 5.35 10.67
C GLN A 12 -7.04 4.67 9.39
N THR A 13 -7.69 5.01 8.30
CA THR A 13 -7.29 4.52 6.97
C THR A 13 -6.70 5.66 6.14
N PHE A 14 -5.74 5.31 5.31
CA PHE A 14 -5.18 6.25 4.35
C PHE A 14 -4.62 5.48 3.16
N THR A 15 -4.43 6.16 2.05
CA THR A 15 -3.94 5.56 0.84
C THR A 15 -2.55 6.09 0.52
N VAL A 16 -1.63 5.18 0.19
CA VAL A 16 -0.31 5.55 -0.31
C VAL A 16 -0.18 5.07 -1.76
N GLU A 17 0.50 5.87 -2.57
CA GLU A 17 0.80 5.47 -3.94
C GLU A 17 2.25 5.05 -4.00
N VAL A 18 2.50 3.85 -4.51
CA VAL A 18 3.84 3.31 -4.66
C VAL A 18 4.08 2.89 -6.10
N ARG A 19 5.33 2.92 -6.51
CA ARG A 19 5.75 2.36 -7.80
C ARG A 19 6.34 1.00 -7.56
N ALA A 20 5.84 0.02 -8.29
CA ALA A 20 6.24 -1.37 -8.13
C ALA A 20 6.08 -2.12 -9.43
N VAL A 21 6.74 -3.27 -9.54
CA VAL A 21 6.62 -4.12 -10.72
C VAL A 21 5.37 -5.00 -10.67
N ASP A 22 4.86 -5.27 -9.46
CA ASP A 22 3.65 -6.05 -9.26
C ASP A 22 2.99 -5.69 -7.92
N TYR A 23 1.85 -6.30 -7.64
CA TYR A 23 1.10 -6.04 -6.41
C TYR A 23 1.86 -6.50 -5.16
N GLN A 24 2.59 -7.61 -5.25
CA GLN A 24 3.33 -8.12 -4.10
C GLN A 24 4.42 -7.14 -3.68
N GLU A 25 5.17 -6.61 -4.64
CA GLU A 25 6.18 -5.61 -4.35
C GLU A 25 5.55 -4.34 -3.77
N ALA A 26 4.41 -3.92 -4.32
CA ALA A 26 3.69 -2.74 -3.83
C ALA A 26 3.33 -2.90 -2.36
N ARG A 27 2.84 -4.08 -1.96
CA ARG A 27 2.53 -4.36 -0.55
C ARG A 27 3.77 -4.28 0.31
N GLN A 28 4.87 -4.87 -0.14
CA GLN A 28 6.13 -4.85 0.61
C GLN A 28 6.64 -3.44 0.80
N VAL A 29 6.59 -2.61 -0.24
CA VAL A 29 7.03 -1.22 -0.16
C VAL A 29 6.16 -0.42 0.80
N ALA A 30 4.84 -0.58 0.70
CA ALA A 30 3.91 0.13 1.57
C ALA A 30 4.13 -0.25 3.04
N LEU A 31 4.31 -1.54 3.33
CA LEU A 31 4.54 -2.00 4.70
C LEU A 31 5.92 -1.59 5.23
N ALA A 32 6.93 -1.51 4.36
CA ALA A 32 8.25 -1.05 4.77
C ALA A 32 8.21 0.40 5.25
N ARG A 33 7.34 1.22 4.65
CA ARG A 33 7.15 2.61 5.05
C ARG A 33 6.24 2.75 6.27
N ASN A 34 5.38 1.76 6.49
CA ASN A 34 4.35 1.79 7.55
C ASN A 34 4.32 0.44 8.25
N PRO A 35 5.34 0.10 9.06
CA PRO A 35 5.49 -1.27 9.57
C PRO A 35 4.36 -1.72 10.50
N ASN A 36 3.60 -0.79 11.07
CA ASN A 36 2.48 -1.14 11.95
C ASN A 36 1.13 -1.14 11.23
N ALA A 37 1.14 -0.99 9.90
CA ALA A 37 -0.09 -0.90 9.12
C ALA A 37 -0.62 -2.27 8.72
N ARG A 38 -1.93 -2.31 8.47
CA ARG A 38 -2.57 -3.44 7.78
C ARG A 38 -2.97 -3.00 6.39
N ILE A 39 -2.80 -3.89 5.41
CA ILE A 39 -3.25 -3.62 4.06
C ILE A 39 -4.72 -3.96 3.94
N ILE A 40 -5.53 -2.99 3.50
CA ILE A 40 -6.95 -3.17 3.26
C ILE A 40 -7.20 -3.52 1.80
N SER A 41 -6.58 -2.78 0.89
CA SER A 41 -6.76 -3.03 -0.55
C SER A 41 -5.53 -2.59 -1.33
N VAL A 42 -5.38 -3.17 -2.51
CA VAL A 42 -4.27 -2.86 -3.42
C VAL A 42 -4.87 -2.74 -4.82
N ASN A 43 -4.69 -1.59 -5.47
CA ASN A 43 -5.25 -1.33 -6.79
C ASN A 43 -4.22 -0.67 -7.70
N ALA A 44 -4.10 -1.17 -8.91
CA ALA A 44 -3.24 -0.54 -9.90
C ALA A 44 -3.88 0.76 -10.40
N VAL A 45 -3.05 1.73 -10.72
CA VAL A 45 -3.46 3.02 -11.27
C VAL A 45 -3.04 3.06 -12.73
N PHE A 46 -4.00 3.23 -13.61
CA PHE A 46 -3.77 3.28 -15.05
C PHE A 46 -3.89 4.70 -15.59
#